data_b200017da0be9fbca77f52a9324c1052
#
_entry.id   b200017da0be9fbca77f52a9324c1052
#
_cell.length_a   1.000
_cell.length_b   1.000
_cell.length_c   1.000
_cell.angle_alpha   90.00
_cell.angle_beta   90.00
_cell.angle_gamma   90.00
#
_symmetry.space_group_name_H-M   'P 1'
#
loop_
_entity.id
_entity.type
_entity.pdbx_description
1 polymer ?
#
loop_
_entity_poly.entity_id
_entity_poly.type
_entity_poly.pdbx_seq_one_letter_code
_entity_poly.pdbx_strand_id
1 'polypeptide(L)'
;MKRSKIAFLLIISALVAALASPASSTAWAPARLATIHPGVQVFTAGAQCTSNFVFEEGESVYLGQAAHCSGTGGQTETDGCSSVSLPLGTPVEITGAGRPGALVYSSWLTMQADGEADPDTCAYNDLALIEIDPADVAAVNPSVPGFGGPTGVGSVGDPGSTVYSYGNSELRGGVTKLSPKQGVVAQNEGGGWSHVVVTLTPGIPGDSGSGLLNEAGEATGVLSTLQLAPLPGANGVGDVGKELAYMRAHSAFAGMQLAHGTEPFKPNLVEAILGA
;
A
#
# COMPACT_ATOMS: atom_id res chain seq x y z
N MET A 1 74.44 34.07 -18.59
CA MET A 1 73.69 33.77 -17.41
C MET A 1 72.20 34.09 -17.64
N LYS A 2 71.36 33.08 -17.92
CA LYS A 2 69.91 33.26 -18.12
C LYS A 2 69.20 32.71 -16.87
N ARG A 3 68.51 33.59 -16.13
CA ARG A 3 67.68 33.22 -14.98
C ARG A 3 66.30 32.80 -15.46
N SER A 4 65.97 31.50 -15.28
CA SER A 4 64.64 30.95 -15.53
C SER A 4 63.74 31.27 -14.35
N LYS A 5 62.57 31.91 -14.58
CA LYS A 5 61.54 32.14 -13.58
C LYS A 5 60.53 30.99 -13.68
N ILE A 6 60.47 30.12 -12.67
CA ILE A 6 59.47 29.09 -12.53
C ILE A 6 58.29 29.75 -11.83
N ALA A 7 57.16 29.84 -12.55
CA ALA A 7 55.89 30.27 -12.01
C ALA A 7 55.17 29.05 -11.38
N PHE A 8 54.96 29.09 -10.05
CA PHE A 8 54.18 28.11 -9.30
C PHE A 8 52.67 28.47 -9.50
N LEU A 9 51.96 27.62 -10.22
CA LEU A 9 50.49 27.72 -10.34
C LEU A 9 49.86 26.99 -9.17
N LEU A 10 49.32 27.71 -8.19
CA LEU A 10 48.53 27.16 -7.10
C LEU A 10 47.11 26.90 -7.62
N ILE A 11 46.74 25.61 -7.83
CA ILE A 11 45.37 25.17 -8.11
C ILE A 11 44.67 25.04 -6.76
N ILE A 12 43.79 25.98 -6.46
CA ILE A 12 42.86 25.88 -5.32
C ILE A 12 41.65 25.06 -5.79
N SER A 13 41.63 23.77 -5.42
CA SER A 13 40.44 22.93 -5.59
C SER A 13 39.44 23.29 -4.50
N ALA A 14 38.42 24.02 -4.83
CA ALA A 14 37.28 24.25 -3.96
C ALA A 14 36.45 22.95 -3.87
N LEU A 15 36.57 22.25 -2.74
CA LEU A 15 35.70 21.10 -2.40
C LEU A 15 34.31 21.66 -2.01
N VAL A 16 33.36 21.63 -2.93
CA VAL A 16 31.95 21.90 -2.62
C VAL A 16 31.41 20.67 -1.91
N ALA A 17 31.42 20.68 -0.57
CA ALA A 17 30.67 19.74 0.22
C ALA A 17 29.18 20.04 0.05
N ALA A 18 28.48 19.23 -0.73
CA ALA A 18 27.04 19.22 -0.74
C ALA A 18 26.57 18.80 0.67
N LEU A 19 26.08 19.76 1.43
CA LEU A 19 25.34 19.49 2.68
C LEU A 19 24.05 18.79 2.27
N ALA A 20 24.02 17.45 2.29
CA ALA A 20 22.79 16.71 2.27
C ALA A 20 22.03 17.10 3.53
N SER A 21 20.95 17.90 3.39
CA SER A 21 20.00 18.09 4.47
C SER A 21 19.51 16.72 4.91
N PRO A 22 19.49 16.40 6.21
CA PRO A 22 18.85 15.16 6.65
C PRO A 22 17.39 15.22 6.17
N ALA A 23 16.94 14.16 5.51
CA ALA A 23 15.51 14.01 5.20
C ALA A 23 14.76 14.11 6.52
N SER A 24 13.84 15.06 6.64
CA SER A 24 12.96 15.14 7.80
C SER A 24 12.13 13.86 7.81
N SER A 25 12.36 13.01 8.80
CA SER A 25 11.47 11.86 9.00
C SER A 25 10.10 12.38 9.43
N THR A 26 9.04 11.93 8.77
CA THR A 26 7.67 12.25 9.16
C THR A 26 7.44 11.87 10.62
N ALA A 27 6.92 12.82 11.41
CA ALA A 27 6.60 12.57 12.81
C ALA A 27 5.21 11.93 12.89
N TRP A 28 5.15 10.60 13.01
CA TRP A 28 3.91 9.86 13.11
C TRP A 28 3.19 10.08 14.44
N ALA A 29 1.85 10.07 14.42
CA ALA A 29 1.05 10.01 15.63
C ALA A 29 1.38 8.73 16.43
N PRO A 30 1.30 8.72 17.77
CA PRO A 30 1.35 7.47 18.52
C PRO A 30 0.25 6.51 18.05
N ALA A 31 0.55 5.24 17.79
CA ALA A 31 -0.38 4.28 17.18
C ALA A 31 -1.76 4.23 17.88
N ARG A 32 -1.80 4.31 19.22
CA ARG A 32 -3.04 4.30 19.99
C ARG A 32 -3.89 5.58 19.87
N LEU A 33 -3.36 6.65 19.29
CA LEU A 33 -4.02 7.95 19.12
C LEU A 33 -4.25 8.30 17.65
N ALA A 34 -3.63 7.56 16.74
CA ALA A 34 -3.78 7.74 15.32
C ALA A 34 -5.22 7.44 14.90
N THR A 35 -5.78 8.32 14.09
CA THR A 35 -7.11 8.12 13.48
C THR A 35 -7.01 7.69 12.02
N ILE A 36 -5.84 7.84 11.41
CA ILE A 36 -5.53 7.40 10.05
C ILE A 36 -4.41 6.38 10.13
N HIS A 37 -4.66 5.17 9.67
CA HIS A 37 -3.72 4.05 9.74
C HIS A 37 -4.10 2.96 8.71
N PRO A 38 -3.25 1.98 8.42
CA PRO A 38 -3.64 0.79 7.66
C PRO A 38 -4.93 0.17 8.23
N GLY A 39 -5.87 -0.17 7.37
CA GLY A 39 -7.13 -0.75 7.79
C GLY A 39 -8.26 0.26 8.09
N VAL A 40 -8.07 1.57 7.91
CA VAL A 40 -9.21 2.51 7.94
C VAL A 40 -10.08 2.33 6.70
N GLN A 41 -11.37 2.62 6.84
CA GLN A 41 -12.28 2.66 5.70
C GLN A 41 -11.98 3.87 4.82
N VAL A 42 -12.06 3.67 3.52
CA VAL A 42 -11.95 4.71 2.51
C VAL A 42 -13.16 4.63 1.58
N PHE A 43 -13.65 5.79 1.12
CA PHE A 43 -14.84 5.86 0.28
C PHE A 43 -14.53 6.69 -0.96
N THR A 44 -14.55 6.04 -2.12
CA THR A 44 -14.36 6.70 -3.41
C THR A 44 -15.70 6.73 -4.14
N ALA A 45 -16.29 7.93 -4.29
CA ALA A 45 -17.64 8.11 -4.85
C ALA A 45 -18.70 7.18 -4.21
N GLY A 46 -18.58 6.92 -2.90
CA GLY A 46 -19.48 6.08 -2.13
C GLY A 46 -19.16 4.58 -2.15
N ALA A 47 -18.20 4.12 -2.93
CA ALA A 47 -17.69 2.74 -2.86
C ALA A 47 -16.77 2.58 -1.65
N GLN A 48 -17.10 1.67 -0.74
CA GLN A 48 -16.33 1.41 0.49
C GLN A 48 -15.24 0.37 0.23
N CYS A 49 -14.02 0.72 0.64
CA CYS A 49 -12.85 -0.15 0.67
C CYS A 49 -12.10 -0.01 2.00
N THR A 50 -11.06 -0.82 2.18
CA THR A 50 -10.14 -0.76 3.32
C THR A 50 -8.75 -0.39 2.82
N SER A 51 -8.10 0.57 3.50
CA SER A 51 -6.72 0.95 3.16
C SER A 51 -5.70 -0.15 3.47
N ASN A 52 -4.61 -0.21 2.69
CA ASN A 52 -3.51 -1.14 2.94
C ASN A 52 -2.42 -0.55 3.85
N PHE A 53 -1.51 0.22 3.30
CA PHE A 53 -0.33 0.74 3.98
C PHE A 53 -0.22 2.24 3.79
N VAL A 54 0.67 2.85 4.60
CA VAL A 54 1.08 4.24 4.44
C VAL A 54 2.35 4.27 3.59
N PHE A 55 2.40 5.22 2.66
CA PHE A 55 3.55 5.46 1.80
C PHE A 55 3.98 6.92 1.91
N GLU A 56 5.22 7.22 1.53
CA GLU A 56 5.76 8.57 1.56
C GLU A 56 6.69 8.84 0.37
N GLU A 57 6.63 10.05 -0.16
CA GLU A 57 7.58 10.58 -1.13
C GLU A 57 7.75 12.08 -0.91
N GLY A 58 8.99 12.49 -0.61
CA GLY A 58 9.26 13.88 -0.22
C GLY A 58 8.58 14.25 1.09
N GLU A 59 7.71 15.25 1.05
CA GLU A 59 6.91 15.72 2.21
C GLU A 59 5.47 15.20 2.18
N SER A 60 5.06 14.53 1.11
CA SER A 60 3.71 14.01 0.94
C SER A 60 3.57 12.61 1.55
N VAL A 61 2.42 12.37 2.13
CA VAL A 61 2.03 11.09 2.76
C VAL A 61 0.80 10.55 2.04
N TYR A 62 0.82 9.26 1.76
CA TYR A 62 -0.20 8.58 0.98
C TYR A 62 -0.75 7.38 1.72
N LEU A 63 -2.01 7.10 1.49
CA LEU A 63 -2.67 5.88 1.94
C LEU A 63 -2.97 5.01 0.73
N GLY A 64 -2.58 3.74 0.76
CA GLY A 64 -2.85 2.82 -0.33
C GLY A 64 -4.25 2.22 -0.23
N GLN A 65 -4.85 1.94 -1.39
CA GLN A 65 -6.06 1.14 -1.56
C GLN A 65 -5.94 0.27 -2.82
N ALA A 66 -6.92 -0.57 -3.11
CA ALA A 66 -7.00 -1.24 -4.40
C ALA A 66 -7.45 -0.26 -5.51
N ALA A 67 -6.97 -0.44 -6.74
CA ALA A 67 -7.35 0.40 -7.86
C ALA A 67 -8.83 0.23 -8.23
N HIS A 68 -9.36 -1.01 -8.12
CA HIS A 68 -10.78 -1.28 -8.37
C HIS A 68 -11.72 -0.52 -7.42
N CYS A 69 -11.25 -0.01 -6.26
CA CYS A 69 -12.02 0.84 -5.36
C CYS A 69 -12.43 2.18 -6.00
N SER A 70 -11.75 2.60 -7.05
CA SER A 70 -12.11 3.73 -7.90
C SER A 70 -12.73 3.30 -9.24
N GLY A 71 -12.97 2.01 -9.43
CA GLY A 71 -13.66 1.47 -10.60
C GLY A 71 -15.12 1.90 -10.65
N THR A 72 -15.64 2.10 -11.87
CA THR A 72 -17.06 2.43 -12.11
C THR A 72 -17.81 1.31 -12.84
N GLY A 73 -17.12 0.20 -13.12
CA GLY A 73 -17.66 -0.99 -13.77
C GLY A 73 -18.34 -1.96 -12.80
N GLY A 74 -18.63 -3.18 -13.29
CA GLY A 74 -19.20 -4.24 -12.46
C GLY A 74 -18.19 -4.76 -11.41
N GLN A 75 -18.70 -5.26 -10.29
CA GLN A 75 -17.86 -5.80 -9.21
C GLN A 75 -16.97 -7.01 -9.61
N THR A 76 -17.24 -7.60 -10.77
CA THR A 76 -16.48 -8.72 -11.34
C THR A 76 -15.46 -8.28 -12.41
N GLU A 77 -15.40 -6.99 -12.72
CA GLU A 77 -14.43 -6.44 -13.65
C GLU A 77 -13.14 -6.16 -12.91
N THR A 78 -12.15 -7.05 -13.08
CA THR A 78 -10.85 -6.99 -12.40
C THR A 78 -9.67 -6.81 -13.37
N ASP A 79 -9.91 -6.77 -14.68
CA ASP A 79 -8.88 -6.48 -15.68
C ASP A 79 -8.63 -4.98 -15.76
N GLY A 80 -7.52 -4.54 -15.16
CA GLY A 80 -7.19 -3.12 -15.07
C GLY A 80 -6.88 -2.46 -16.41
N CYS A 81 -6.52 -3.23 -17.44
CA CYS A 81 -6.25 -2.69 -18.78
C CYS A 81 -7.52 -2.30 -19.56
N SER A 82 -8.67 -2.81 -19.15
CA SER A 82 -9.97 -2.59 -19.84
C SER A 82 -11.06 -2.01 -18.95
N SER A 83 -10.94 -2.10 -17.64
CA SER A 83 -11.95 -1.63 -16.69
C SER A 83 -11.97 -0.12 -16.56
N VAL A 84 -13.15 0.47 -16.39
CA VAL A 84 -13.33 1.93 -16.28
C VAL A 84 -13.07 2.39 -14.84
N SER A 85 -12.27 3.45 -14.68
CA SER A 85 -11.95 4.06 -13.39
C SER A 85 -12.32 5.54 -13.33
N LEU A 86 -12.59 6.05 -12.13
CA LEU A 86 -12.65 7.47 -11.85
C LEU A 86 -11.30 8.14 -12.13
N PRO A 87 -11.28 9.42 -12.57
CA PRO A 87 -10.04 10.12 -12.90
C PRO A 87 -9.20 10.43 -11.66
N LEU A 88 -7.89 10.61 -11.84
CA LEU A 88 -7.02 11.18 -10.81
C LEU A 88 -7.56 12.55 -10.37
N GLY A 89 -7.34 12.89 -9.10
CA GLY A 89 -7.91 14.06 -8.44
C GLY A 89 -9.29 13.83 -7.85
N THR A 90 -9.90 12.64 -8.04
CA THR A 90 -11.18 12.28 -7.39
C THR A 90 -11.01 12.35 -5.86
N PRO A 91 -11.88 13.09 -5.14
CA PRO A 91 -11.87 13.10 -3.68
C PRO A 91 -12.17 11.71 -3.11
N VAL A 92 -11.42 11.32 -2.07
CA VAL A 92 -11.62 10.06 -1.33
C VAL A 92 -11.81 10.40 0.15
N GLU A 93 -12.96 10.04 0.70
CA GLU A 93 -13.20 10.17 2.13
C GLU A 93 -12.39 9.10 2.88
N ILE A 94 -11.63 9.52 3.89
CA ILE A 94 -10.80 8.65 4.74
C ILE A 94 -11.38 8.71 6.15
N THR A 95 -11.81 7.58 6.68
CA THR A 95 -12.30 7.54 8.08
C THR A 95 -11.19 7.99 9.03
N GLY A 96 -11.52 8.97 9.87
CA GLY A 96 -10.58 9.54 10.82
C GLY A 96 -9.82 10.77 10.32
N ALA A 97 -9.91 11.12 9.04
CA ALA A 97 -9.40 12.37 8.50
C ALA A 97 -10.39 13.52 8.70
N GLY A 98 -9.87 14.74 8.82
CA GLY A 98 -10.67 15.96 8.86
C GLY A 98 -11.07 16.47 7.48
N ARG A 99 -10.38 16.01 6.44
CA ARG A 99 -10.58 16.39 5.04
C ARG A 99 -10.47 15.18 4.12
N PRO A 100 -11.16 15.18 2.97
CA PRO A 100 -10.95 14.14 1.97
C PRO A 100 -9.52 14.20 1.44
N GLY A 101 -8.94 13.03 1.17
CA GLY A 101 -7.73 12.90 0.37
C GLY A 101 -8.06 12.96 -1.12
N ALA A 102 -7.04 12.84 -1.97
CA ALA A 102 -7.18 12.82 -3.42
C ALA A 102 -6.60 11.54 -4.01
N LEU A 103 -7.33 10.89 -4.92
CA LEU A 103 -6.79 9.79 -5.73
C LEU A 103 -5.69 10.33 -6.64
N VAL A 104 -4.43 9.99 -6.40
CA VAL A 104 -3.28 10.53 -7.16
C VAL A 104 -2.57 9.50 -8.02
N TYR A 105 -2.80 8.23 -7.76
CA TYR A 105 -2.31 7.11 -8.57
C TYR A 105 -3.35 6.01 -8.65
N SER A 106 -3.47 5.39 -9.82
CA SER A 106 -4.21 4.16 -10.06
C SER A 106 -3.44 3.32 -11.06
N SER A 107 -3.10 2.09 -10.71
CA SER A 107 -2.44 1.16 -11.63
C SER A 107 -3.26 0.93 -12.90
N TRP A 108 -4.59 0.88 -12.79
CA TRP A 108 -5.51 0.70 -13.91
C TRP A 108 -5.40 1.86 -14.93
N LEU A 109 -5.45 3.11 -14.45
CA LEU A 109 -5.29 4.28 -15.31
C LEU A 109 -3.89 4.35 -15.93
N THR A 110 -2.86 3.95 -15.18
CA THR A 110 -1.47 3.94 -15.68
C THR A 110 -1.28 2.88 -16.74
N MET A 111 -1.75 1.64 -16.51
CA MET A 111 -1.69 0.56 -17.50
C MET A 111 -2.39 0.92 -18.80
N GLN A 112 -3.58 1.54 -18.72
CA GLN A 112 -4.33 1.98 -19.91
C GLN A 112 -3.60 3.11 -20.66
N ALA A 113 -3.00 4.06 -19.94
CA ALA A 113 -2.24 5.15 -20.55
C ALA A 113 -0.97 4.67 -21.27
N ASP A 114 -0.31 3.66 -20.70
CA ASP A 114 0.92 3.07 -21.25
C ASP A 114 0.64 2.03 -22.35
N GLY A 115 -0.61 1.59 -22.51
CA GLY A 115 -0.97 0.51 -23.42
C GLY A 115 -0.41 -0.84 -22.97
N GLU A 116 -0.45 -1.12 -21.68
CA GLU A 116 -0.02 -2.40 -21.10
C GLU A 116 -0.72 -3.58 -21.79
N ALA A 117 0.00 -4.63 -22.06
CA ALA A 117 -0.49 -5.80 -22.78
C ALA A 117 -0.09 -7.14 -22.13
N ASP A 118 0.69 -7.10 -21.05
CA ASP A 118 0.99 -8.32 -20.30
C ASP A 118 -0.27 -8.76 -19.54
N PRO A 119 -0.78 -9.99 -19.79
CA PRO A 119 -2.06 -10.43 -19.25
C PRO A 119 -2.06 -10.55 -17.71
N ASP A 120 -0.92 -10.91 -17.12
CA ASP A 120 -0.82 -11.05 -15.67
C ASP A 120 -0.78 -9.67 -15.00
N THR A 121 -0.05 -8.72 -15.57
CA THR A 121 -0.04 -7.33 -15.11
C THR A 121 -1.42 -6.72 -15.20
N CYS A 122 -2.14 -6.90 -16.32
CA CYS A 122 -3.50 -6.40 -16.51
C CYS A 122 -4.49 -7.00 -15.50
N ALA A 123 -4.37 -8.30 -15.21
CA ALA A 123 -5.31 -9.02 -14.36
C ALA A 123 -5.10 -8.77 -12.86
N TYR A 124 -3.87 -8.46 -12.43
CA TYR A 124 -3.51 -8.53 -11.01
C TYR A 124 -2.88 -7.26 -10.42
N ASN A 125 -2.50 -6.27 -11.23
CA ASN A 125 -1.97 -5.00 -10.73
C ASN A 125 -3.13 -4.09 -10.28
N ASP A 126 -3.38 -4.05 -8.97
CA ASP A 126 -4.58 -3.45 -8.39
C ASP A 126 -4.25 -2.44 -7.26
N LEU A 127 -3.19 -1.66 -7.41
CA LEU A 127 -2.78 -0.65 -6.44
C LEU A 127 -3.23 0.75 -6.85
N ALA A 128 -3.78 1.51 -5.90
CA ALA A 128 -4.00 2.95 -6.01
C ALA A 128 -3.51 3.68 -4.77
N LEU A 129 -3.21 4.97 -4.92
CA LEU A 129 -2.77 5.84 -3.83
C LEU A 129 -3.71 7.03 -3.66
N ILE A 130 -3.98 7.34 -2.40
CA ILE A 130 -4.72 8.50 -1.94
C ILE A 130 -3.71 9.42 -1.26
N GLU A 131 -3.49 10.63 -1.76
CA GLU A 131 -2.71 11.64 -1.05
C GLU A 131 -3.54 12.16 0.12
N ILE A 132 -2.95 12.11 1.32
CA ILE A 132 -3.58 12.62 2.54
C ILE A 132 -3.42 14.14 2.59
N ASP A 133 -4.49 14.87 2.94
CA ASP A 133 -4.38 16.33 3.13
C ASP A 133 -3.27 16.65 4.16
N PRO A 134 -2.36 17.58 3.89
CA PRO A 134 -1.25 17.92 4.80
C PRO A 134 -1.69 18.25 6.23
N ALA A 135 -2.93 18.76 6.41
CA ALA A 135 -3.45 19.07 7.74
C ALA A 135 -3.79 17.81 8.57
N ASP A 136 -3.95 16.66 7.92
CA ASP A 136 -4.31 15.38 8.55
C ASP A 136 -3.09 14.46 8.75
N VAL A 137 -1.92 14.78 8.19
CA VAL A 137 -0.70 13.95 8.31
C VAL A 137 -0.30 13.72 9.77
N ALA A 138 -0.51 14.70 10.65
CA ALA A 138 -0.23 14.56 12.09
C ALA A 138 -1.13 13.52 12.80
N ALA A 139 -2.20 13.04 12.16
CA ALA A 139 -3.09 12.00 12.67
C ALA A 139 -2.74 10.60 12.14
N VAL A 140 -1.71 10.47 11.30
CA VAL A 140 -1.30 9.22 10.64
C VAL A 140 -0.36 8.41 11.51
N ASN A 141 -0.56 7.07 11.54
CA ASN A 141 0.42 6.11 11.99
C ASN A 141 0.49 4.92 11.00
N PRO A 142 1.68 4.51 10.55
CA PRO A 142 1.81 3.43 9.56
C PRO A 142 1.64 2.02 10.11
N SER A 143 1.47 1.83 11.42
CA SER A 143 1.35 0.49 12.01
C SER A 143 -0.02 -0.15 11.72
N VAL A 144 0.00 -1.44 11.36
CA VAL A 144 -1.23 -2.24 11.19
C VAL A 144 -1.85 -2.52 12.57
N PRO A 145 -3.14 -2.18 12.79
CA PRO A 145 -3.78 -2.37 14.09
C PRO A 145 -3.70 -3.82 14.57
N GLY A 146 -3.36 -3.99 15.85
CA GLY A 146 -3.26 -5.28 16.50
C GLY A 146 -2.00 -6.09 16.15
N PHE A 147 -1.42 -5.90 14.96
CA PHE A 147 -0.24 -6.64 14.53
C PHE A 147 1.06 -5.83 14.59
N GLY A 148 1.00 -4.50 14.43
CA GLY A 148 2.22 -3.69 14.20
C GLY A 148 2.79 -3.89 12.78
N GLY A 149 4.05 -3.49 12.56
CA GLY A 149 4.61 -3.46 11.20
C GLY A 149 3.93 -2.40 10.31
N PRO A 150 4.19 -2.34 9.00
CA PRO A 150 5.12 -3.20 8.28
C PRO A 150 6.59 -2.92 8.62
N THR A 151 7.42 -3.94 8.48
CA THR A 151 8.87 -3.84 8.71
C THR A 151 9.66 -3.56 7.42
N GLY A 152 8.99 -3.63 6.28
CA GLY A 152 9.52 -3.47 4.94
C GLY A 152 8.57 -4.04 3.91
N VAL A 153 9.03 -4.14 2.65
CA VAL A 153 8.35 -4.86 1.57
C VAL A 153 9.01 -6.22 1.41
N GLY A 154 8.22 -7.27 1.40
CA GLY A 154 8.70 -8.65 1.30
C GLY A 154 7.86 -9.50 0.35
N SER A 155 8.22 -10.78 0.22
CA SER A 155 7.45 -11.77 -0.54
C SER A 155 6.34 -12.37 0.32
N VAL A 156 5.22 -12.71 -0.30
CA VAL A 156 4.12 -13.43 0.38
C VAL A 156 4.51 -14.85 0.81
N GLY A 157 5.54 -15.42 0.16
CA GLY A 157 6.04 -16.76 0.43
C GLY A 157 5.38 -17.85 -0.43
N ASP A 158 5.77 -19.09 -0.15
CA ASP A 158 5.26 -20.28 -0.82
C ASP A 158 3.90 -20.74 -0.23
N PRO A 159 3.15 -21.59 -0.92
CA PRO A 159 1.96 -22.23 -0.36
C PRO A 159 2.25 -22.87 1.01
N GLY A 160 1.41 -22.53 2.00
CA GLY A 160 1.57 -22.88 3.40
C GLY A 160 2.17 -21.77 4.28
N SER A 161 2.78 -20.74 3.71
CA SER A 161 3.28 -19.58 4.47
C SER A 161 2.15 -18.83 5.16
N THR A 162 2.37 -18.39 6.40
CA THR A 162 1.37 -17.66 7.17
C THR A 162 1.30 -16.20 6.75
N VAL A 163 0.09 -15.66 6.69
CA VAL A 163 -0.18 -14.25 6.38
C VAL A 163 -1.11 -13.63 7.40
N TYR A 164 -0.99 -12.31 7.57
CA TYR A 164 -1.79 -11.49 8.49
C TYR A 164 -2.36 -10.30 7.74
N SER A 165 -3.58 -9.89 8.10
CA SER A 165 -4.26 -8.75 7.48
C SER A 165 -5.21 -8.08 8.46
N TYR A 166 -5.62 -6.86 8.14
CA TYR A 166 -6.65 -6.13 8.87
C TYR A 166 -7.66 -5.55 7.88
N GLY A 167 -8.81 -6.21 7.75
CA GLY A 167 -9.92 -5.73 6.89
C GLY A 167 -10.97 -5.00 7.73
N ASN A 168 -11.69 -4.06 7.12
CA ASN A 168 -12.66 -3.22 7.82
C ASN A 168 -13.93 -2.95 7.00
N SER A 169 -14.55 -4.04 6.53
CA SER A 169 -15.80 -3.96 5.76
C SER A 169 -16.96 -3.45 6.62
N GLU A 170 -17.77 -2.52 6.09
CA GLU A 170 -19.03 -2.08 6.70
C GLU A 170 -20.02 -3.24 6.89
N LEU A 171 -19.96 -4.28 6.05
CA LEU A 171 -20.81 -5.47 6.18
C LEU A 171 -20.59 -6.26 7.47
N ARG A 172 -19.52 -5.94 8.21
CA ARG A 172 -19.30 -6.51 9.57
C ARG A 172 -20.08 -5.78 10.66
N GLY A 173 -20.84 -4.73 10.32
CA GLY A 173 -21.69 -4.01 11.26
C GLY A 173 -20.93 -3.36 12.43
N GLY A 174 -19.67 -2.96 12.23
CA GLY A 174 -18.85 -2.34 13.27
C GLY A 174 -18.23 -3.35 14.25
N VAL A 175 -18.29 -4.65 13.98
CA VAL A 175 -17.67 -5.68 14.83
C VAL A 175 -16.17 -5.74 14.54
N THR A 176 -15.38 -4.86 15.18
CA THR A 176 -13.92 -4.71 14.96
C THR A 176 -13.13 -5.99 15.23
N LYS A 177 -13.61 -6.86 16.10
CA LYS A 177 -12.99 -8.17 16.40
C LYS A 177 -12.94 -9.13 15.19
N LEU A 178 -13.66 -8.82 14.12
CA LEU A 178 -13.61 -9.56 12.86
C LEU A 178 -12.63 -8.93 11.83
N SER A 179 -12.01 -7.82 12.19
CA SER A 179 -11.06 -7.10 11.32
C SER A 179 -9.68 -7.76 11.25
N PRO A 180 -9.04 -8.19 12.37
CA PRO A 180 -7.79 -8.93 12.31
C PRO A 180 -7.99 -10.30 11.64
N LYS A 181 -7.08 -10.66 10.74
CA LYS A 181 -7.11 -11.90 9.97
C LYS A 181 -5.76 -12.59 10.05
N GLN A 182 -5.79 -13.90 10.12
CA GLN A 182 -4.63 -14.76 9.94
C GLN A 182 -5.02 -15.91 9.04
N GLY A 183 -4.13 -16.29 8.16
CA GLY A 183 -4.37 -17.38 7.22
C GLY A 183 -3.09 -17.88 6.60
N VAL A 184 -3.25 -18.59 5.50
CA VAL A 184 -2.13 -19.18 4.76
C VAL A 184 -2.27 -18.90 3.28
N VAL A 185 -1.14 -18.86 2.60
CA VAL A 185 -1.05 -18.87 1.15
C VAL A 185 -1.48 -20.24 0.66
N ALA A 186 -2.47 -20.30 -0.22
CA ALA A 186 -2.91 -21.57 -0.85
C ALA A 186 -2.23 -21.77 -2.18
N GLN A 187 -2.02 -20.71 -2.97
CA GLN A 187 -1.47 -20.79 -4.33
C GLN A 187 -0.85 -19.44 -4.71
N ASN A 188 0.17 -19.50 -5.59
CA ASN A 188 0.72 -18.34 -6.29
C ASN A 188 0.30 -18.40 -7.76
N GLU A 189 -0.14 -17.28 -8.33
CA GLU A 189 -0.70 -17.16 -9.67
C GLU A 189 -0.04 -16.04 -10.47
N GLY A 190 -0.30 -15.97 -11.78
CA GLY A 190 0.08 -14.83 -12.63
C GLY A 190 1.57 -14.52 -12.57
N GLY A 191 2.45 -15.52 -12.69
CA GLY A 191 3.89 -15.26 -12.59
C GLY A 191 4.33 -14.59 -11.29
N GLY A 192 3.54 -14.75 -10.21
CA GLY A 192 3.75 -14.14 -8.90
C GLY A 192 3.18 -12.72 -8.78
N TRP A 193 2.29 -12.30 -9.67
CA TRP A 193 1.51 -11.08 -9.51
C TRP A 193 0.35 -11.25 -8.52
N SER A 194 -0.15 -12.47 -8.36
CA SER A 194 -1.28 -12.75 -7.47
C SER A 194 -1.02 -13.96 -6.59
N HIS A 195 -1.66 -13.94 -5.42
CA HIS A 195 -1.59 -14.99 -4.41
C HIS A 195 -3.00 -15.29 -3.92
N VAL A 196 -3.35 -16.56 -3.90
CA VAL A 196 -4.60 -17.02 -3.29
C VAL A 196 -4.35 -17.30 -1.82
N VAL A 197 -5.07 -16.62 -0.94
CA VAL A 197 -4.95 -16.79 0.52
C VAL A 197 -6.27 -17.26 1.13
N VAL A 198 -6.17 -18.11 2.16
CA VAL A 198 -7.31 -18.55 2.96
C VAL A 198 -7.12 -18.09 4.38
N THR A 199 -8.02 -17.25 4.87
CA THR A 199 -7.95 -16.69 6.22
C THR A 199 -9.10 -17.19 7.09
N LEU A 200 -8.89 -17.25 8.40
CA LEU A 200 -9.91 -17.67 9.37
C LEU A 200 -11.15 -16.78 9.32
N THR A 201 -10.94 -15.49 9.09
CA THR A 201 -12.02 -14.52 8.79
C THR A 201 -11.83 -14.10 7.34
N PRO A 202 -12.57 -14.67 6.37
CA PRO A 202 -12.43 -14.34 4.96
C PRO A 202 -12.57 -12.84 4.70
N GLY A 203 -11.83 -12.33 3.71
CA GLY A 203 -12.08 -11.02 3.14
C GLY A 203 -13.43 -11.02 2.42
N ILE A 204 -14.24 -10.03 2.69
CA ILE A 204 -15.58 -9.83 2.11
C ILE A 204 -15.65 -8.47 1.42
N PRO A 205 -16.68 -8.18 0.59
CA PRO A 205 -16.81 -6.86 -0.03
C PRO A 205 -16.64 -5.73 1.01
N GLY A 206 -15.80 -4.73 0.70
CA GLY A 206 -15.37 -3.67 1.61
C GLY A 206 -14.04 -3.94 2.33
N ASP A 207 -13.58 -5.19 2.43
CA ASP A 207 -12.20 -5.50 2.83
C ASP A 207 -11.20 -5.28 1.66
N SER A 208 -11.69 -5.05 0.45
CA SER A 208 -10.90 -4.70 -0.75
C SER A 208 -9.88 -3.62 -0.45
N GLY A 209 -8.65 -3.82 -0.89
CA GLY A 209 -7.54 -2.89 -0.66
C GLY A 209 -6.77 -3.14 0.62
N SER A 210 -7.28 -3.94 1.60
CA SER A 210 -6.55 -4.20 2.84
C SER A 210 -5.18 -4.87 2.59
N GLY A 211 -4.18 -4.45 3.37
CA GLY A 211 -2.81 -4.95 3.25
C GLY A 211 -2.60 -6.31 3.89
N LEU A 212 -1.68 -7.10 3.33
CA LEU A 212 -1.20 -8.35 3.92
C LEU A 212 0.24 -8.21 4.40
N LEU A 213 0.52 -8.81 5.55
CA LEU A 213 1.86 -8.98 6.11
C LEU A 213 2.25 -10.46 6.07
N ASN A 214 3.54 -10.75 5.88
CA ASN A 214 4.10 -12.08 6.05
C ASN A 214 4.52 -12.36 7.52
N GLU A 215 5.15 -13.49 7.78
CA GLU A 215 5.62 -13.90 9.11
C GLU A 215 6.74 -13.01 9.69
N ALA A 216 7.43 -12.24 8.84
CA ALA A 216 8.43 -11.25 9.24
C ALA A 216 7.82 -9.85 9.49
N GLY A 217 6.52 -9.69 9.25
CA GLY A 217 5.82 -8.41 9.34
C GLY A 217 6.08 -7.50 8.15
N GLU A 218 6.54 -8.03 7.03
CA GLU A 218 6.75 -7.27 5.81
C GLU A 218 5.44 -7.15 5.03
N ALA A 219 5.22 -6.00 4.39
CA ALA A 219 4.12 -5.77 3.47
C ALA A 219 4.29 -6.65 2.22
N THR A 220 3.30 -7.48 1.91
CA THR A 220 3.39 -8.46 0.83
C THR A 220 2.29 -8.37 -0.19
N GLY A 221 1.12 -7.83 0.16
CA GLY A 221 0.04 -7.82 -0.80
C GLY A 221 -1.11 -6.89 -0.50
N VAL A 222 -1.97 -6.72 -1.49
CA VAL A 222 -3.20 -5.93 -1.49
C VAL A 222 -4.38 -6.84 -1.80
N LEU A 223 -5.37 -6.91 -0.92
CA LEU A 223 -6.56 -7.74 -1.11
C LEU A 223 -7.41 -7.19 -2.26
N SER A 224 -7.58 -7.98 -3.29
CA SER A 224 -8.28 -7.60 -4.52
C SER A 224 -9.62 -8.30 -4.68
N THR A 225 -9.68 -9.63 -4.55
CA THR A 225 -10.87 -10.39 -4.92
C THR A 225 -11.33 -11.37 -3.84
N LEU A 226 -12.62 -11.73 -3.89
CA LEU A 226 -13.19 -12.85 -3.14
C LEU A 226 -13.52 -13.97 -4.11
N GLN A 227 -12.96 -15.15 -3.91
CA GLN A 227 -13.22 -16.32 -4.74
C GLN A 227 -14.49 -17.05 -4.29
N LEU A 228 -15.32 -17.44 -5.28
CA LEU A 228 -16.47 -18.29 -5.09
C LEU A 228 -16.16 -19.76 -5.44
N ALA A 229 -15.17 -19.99 -6.29
CA ALA A 229 -14.66 -21.29 -6.72
C ALA A 229 -13.22 -21.13 -7.23
N PRO A 230 -12.33 -22.12 -7.17
CA PRO A 230 -12.52 -23.47 -6.61
C PRO A 230 -12.43 -23.53 -5.07
N LEU A 231 -11.95 -22.47 -4.42
CA LEU A 231 -11.82 -22.36 -2.96
C LEU A 231 -12.78 -21.27 -2.43
N PRO A 232 -14.04 -21.60 -2.14
CA PRO A 232 -14.99 -20.61 -1.64
C PRO A 232 -14.50 -19.92 -0.36
N GLY A 233 -14.50 -18.58 -0.36
CA GLY A 233 -14.01 -17.77 0.75
C GLY A 233 -12.50 -17.49 0.73
N ALA A 234 -11.74 -18.03 -0.24
CA ALA A 234 -10.38 -17.58 -0.49
C ALA A 234 -10.38 -16.18 -1.10
N ASN A 235 -9.29 -15.46 -0.91
CA ASN A 235 -9.09 -14.13 -1.47
C ASN A 235 -7.92 -14.14 -2.45
N GLY A 236 -8.08 -13.45 -3.57
CA GLY A 236 -6.98 -13.07 -4.44
C GLY A 236 -6.31 -11.80 -3.91
N VAL A 237 -4.99 -11.78 -3.91
CA VAL A 237 -4.15 -10.73 -3.35
C VAL A 237 -3.09 -10.35 -4.38
N GLY A 238 -3.05 -9.08 -4.79
CA GLY A 238 -1.98 -8.54 -5.64
C GLY A 238 -0.66 -8.47 -4.87
N ASP A 239 0.48 -8.73 -5.54
CA ASP A 239 1.82 -8.62 -4.95
C ASP A 239 2.25 -7.16 -4.84
N VAL A 240 2.28 -6.61 -3.63
CA VAL A 240 2.59 -5.19 -3.41
C VAL A 240 4.01 -4.81 -3.86
N GLY A 241 4.95 -5.74 -3.85
CA GLY A 241 6.31 -5.50 -4.34
C GLY A 241 6.34 -5.25 -5.84
N LYS A 242 5.61 -6.06 -6.62
CA LYS A 242 5.45 -5.88 -8.07
C LYS A 242 4.64 -4.63 -8.40
N GLU A 243 3.54 -4.38 -7.68
CA GLU A 243 2.71 -3.19 -7.85
C GLU A 243 3.49 -1.90 -7.61
N LEU A 244 4.32 -1.85 -6.54
CA LEU A 244 5.22 -0.73 -6.26
C LEU A 244 6.31 -0.58 -7.31
N ALA A 245 6.88 -1.68 -7.79
CA ALA A 245 7.88 -1.64 -8.85
C ALA A 245 7.29 -1.09 -10.15
N TYR A 246 6.07 -1.52 -10.50
CA TYR A 246 5.33 -1.00 -11.65
C TYR A 246 5.06 0.50 -11.52
N MET A 247 4.51 0.93 -10.40
CA MET A 247 4.24 2.34 -10.13
C MET A 247 5.49 3.20 -10.28
N ARG A 248 6.60 2.79 -9.69
CA ARG A 248 7.88 3.53 -9.77
C ARG A 248 8.43 3.63 -11.19
N ALA A 249 8.21 2.61 -12.01
CA ALA A 249 8.70 2.56 -13.38
C ALA A 249 7.81 3.33 -14.37
N HIS A 250 6.51 3.44 -14.10
CA HIS A 250 5.48 3.88 -15.06
C HIS A 250 4.73 5.15 -14.63
N SER A 251 5.15 5.81 -13.54
CA SER A 251 4.47 7.01 -13.05
C SER A 251 5.44 8.05 -12.53
N ALA A 252 4.91 9.18 -12.05
CA ALA A 252 5.72 10.23 -11.42
C ALA A 252 6.26 9.83 -10.04
N PHE A 253 5.86 8.69 -9.48
CA PHE A 253 6.18 8.24 -8.12
C PHE A 253 7.43 7.33 -8.07
N ALA A 254 8.50 7.72 -8.76
CA ALA A 254 9.73 6.92 -8.83
C ALA A 254 10.44 6.75 -7.47
N GLY A 255 10.26 7.69 -6.56
CA GLY A 255 10.84 7.70 -5.22
C GLY A 255 9.93 7.18 -4.12
N MET A 256 8.70 6.73 -4.44
CA MET A 256 7.72 6.26 -3.45
C MET A 256 8.28 5.18 -2.55
N GLN A 257 8.10 5.33 -1.24
CA GLN A 257 8.55 4.38 -0.23
C GLN A 257 7.41 3.95 0.68
N LEU A 258 7.47 2.71 1.15
CA LEU A 258 6.60 2.22 2.22
C LEU A 258 7.06 2.84 3.54
N ALA A 259 6.15 3.46 4.29
CA ALA A 259 6.42 3.89 5.64
C ALA A 259 6.44 2.68 6.59
N HIS A 260 7.50 2.55 7.39
CA HIS A 260 7.59 1.46 8.36
C HIS A 260 6.69 1.72 9.57
N GLY A 261 6.08 0.66 10.08
CA GLY A 261 5.29 0.72 11.31
C GLY A 261 6.13 1.18 12.51
N THR A 262 5.53 2.00 13.37
CA THR A 262 6.17 2.47 14.62
C THR A 262 6.05 1.45 15.74
N GLU A 263 5.09 0.51 15.64
CA GLU A 263 4.90 -0.58 16.58
C GLU A 263 5.59 -1.85 16.07
N PRO A 264 6.29 -2.61 16.94
CA PRO A 264 6.87 -3.88 16.56
C PRO A 264 5.81 -4.85 16.04
N PHE A 265 6.16 -5.61 15.00
CA PHE A 265 5.28 -6.67 14.50
C PHE A 265 5.10 -7.79 15.52
N LYS A 266 3.84 -8.21 15.74
CA LYS A 266 3.43 -9.28 16.66
C LYS A 266 2.49 -10.23 15.92
N PRO A 267 2.96 -11.42 15.49
CA PRO A 267 2.15 -12.40 14.75
C PRO A 267 1.19 -13.17 15.68
N ASN A 268 0.32 -12.47 16.38
CA ASN A 268 -0.61 -13.06 17.35
C ASN A 268 -2.05 -12.60 17.09
N LEU A 269 -2.83 -13.44 16.41
CA LEU A 269 -4.22 -13.15 16.08
C LEU A 269 -5.08 -12.92 17.33
N VAL A 270 -4.84 -13.67 18.41
CA VAL A 270 -5.66 -13.57 19.64
C VAL A 270 -5.43 -12.19 20.28
N GLU A 271 -4.19 -11.73 20.38
CA GLU A 271 -3.89 -10.39 20.90
C GLU A 271 -4.45 -9.30 19.98
N ALA A 272 -4.36 -9.48 18.67
CA ALA A 272 -4.91 -8.55 17.72
C ALA A 272 -6.45 -8.42 17.85
N ILE A 273 -7.16 -9.54 18.05
CA ILE A 273 -8.62 -9.56 18.28
C ILE A 273 -9.00 -8.92 19.62
N LEU A 274 -8.20 -9.14 20.65
CA LEU A 274 -8.49 -8.60 22.00
C LEU A 274 -8.19 -7.09 22.07
N GLY A 275 -7.29 -6.58 21.23
CA GLY A 275 -6.93 -5.17 21.13
C GLY A 275 -7.75 -4.37 20.12
N ALA A 276 -8.60 -5.03 19.32
CA ALA A 276 -9.39 -4.43 18.25
C ALA A 276 -10.73 -3.81 18.72
#